data_2ca3d1e922eb135df82a76b573d081c1
#
_entry.id   2ca3d1e922eb135df82a76b573d081c1
#
_cell.length_a   1.000
_cell.length_b   1.000
_cell.length_c   1.000
_cell.angle_alpha   90.00
_cell.angle_beta   90.00
_cell.angle_gamma   90.00
#
_symmetry.space_group_name_H-M   'P 1'
#
loop_
_entity.id
_entity.type
_entity.pdbx_description
1 polymer ?
#
loop_
_entity_poly.entity_id
_entity_poly.type
_entity_poly.pdbx_seq_one_letter_code
_entity_poly.pdbx_strand_id
1 'polypeptide(L)'
;MNTDELTMLLARIQVIDNRQVDALTIEAWTPLMAKVDYLDAVRAVNAHFKESTAYLQPAHITAGVARIEREREREESRQRAMRPIEPRRNTFPGREVWNAMVAQAIEEHAKPR
;
A
#
# COMPACT_ATOMS: atom_id res chain seq x y z
N MET A 1 -11.54 -2.15 -12.68
CA MET A 1 -12.45 -3.32 -12.48
C MET A 1 -13.28 -3.57 -13.72
N ASN A 2 -13.76 -4.78 -13.89
CA ASN A 2 -14.66 -5.13 -14.97
C ASN A 2 -16.13 -4.88 -14.58
N THR A 3 -17.06 -5.13 -15.52
CA THR A 3 -18.49 -4.90 -15.30
C THR A 3 -19.06 -5.77 -14.18
N ASP A 4 -18.62 -7.02 -14.08
CA ASP A 4 -19.08 -7.93 -13.03
C ASP A 4 -18.64 -7.48 -11.64
N GLU A 5 -17.40 -7.04 -11.53
CA GLU A 5 -16.86 -6.49 -10.29
C GLU A 5 -17.57 -5.18 -9.90
N LEU A 6 -17.83 -4.31 -10.88
CA LEU A 6 -18.57 -3.08 -10.65
C LEU A 6 -20.00 -3.38 -10.17
N THR A 7 -20.66 -4.37 -10.77
CA THR A 7 -21.99 -4.78 -10.37
C THR A 7 -22.00 -5.27 -8.92
N MET A 8 -21.01 -6.05 -8.51
CA MET A 8 -20.86 -6.51 -7.12
C MET A 8 -20.62 -5.33 -6.17
N LEU A 9 -19.78 -4.37 -6.58
CA LEU A 9 -19.50 -3.18 -5.78
C LEU A 9 -20.76 -2.35 -5.56
N LEU A 10 -21.51 -2.11 -6.62
CA LEU A 10 -22.75 -1.33 -6.55
C LEU A 10 -23.82 -2.04 -5.74
N ALA A 11 -23.91 -3.37 -5.82
CA ALA A 11 -24.80 -4.15 -4.99
C ALA A 11 -24.48 -4.00 -3.50
N ARG A 12 -23.19 -3.98 -3.15
CA ARG A 12 -22.74 -3.73 -1.78
C ARG A 12 -23.11 -2.32 -1.31
N ILE A 13 -22.90 -1.32 -2.14
CA ILE A 13 -23.26 0.07 -1.84
C ILE A 13 -24.78 0.20 -1.64
N GLN A 14 -25.58 -0.44 -2.50
CA GLN A 14 -27.03 -0.43 -2.43
C GLN A 14 -27.54 -0.98 -1.10
N VAL A 15 -26.94 -2.03 -0.58
CA VAL A 15 -27.32 -2.61 0.71
C VAL A 15 -27.09 -1.61 1.86
N ILE A 16 -26.04 -0.80 1.76
CA ILE A 16 -25.67 0.14 2.82
C ILE A 16 -26.49 1.41 2.77
N ASP A 17 -26.62 2.04 1.60
CA ASP A 17 -27.27 3.35 1.48
C ASP A 17 -28.64 3.33 0.80
N ASN A 18 -29.13 2.14 0.46
CA ASN A 18 -30.46 1.93 -0.13
C ASN A 18 -30.67 2.68 -1.45
N ARG A 19 -29.61 2.95 -2.21
CA ARG A 19 -29.75 3.57 -3.54
C ARG A 19 -30.27 2.59 -4.55
N GLN A 20 -30.90 3.13 -5.58
CA GLN A 20 -31.38 2.34 -6.69
C GLN A 20 -30.25 2.12 -7.70
N VAL A 21 -29.92 0.87 -7.97
CA VAL A 21 -28.88 0.50 -8.95
C VAL A 21 -29.56 -0.22 -10.12
N ASP A 22 -29.40 0.33 -11.29
CA ASP A 22 -29.95 -0.21 -12.53
C ASP A 22 -28.86 -0.29 -13.61
N ALA A 23 -29.23 -0.76 -14.81
CA ALA A 23 -28.30 -0.88 -15.91
C ALA A 23 -27.67 0.44 -16.32
N LEU A 24 -28.43 1.55 -16.21
CA LEU A 24 -27.91 2.89 -16.53
C LEU A 24 -26.85 3.34 -15.52
N THR A 25 -27.06 3.01 -14.25
CA THR A 25 -26.08 3.30 -13.22
C THR A 25 -24.76 2.55 -13.48
N ILE A 26 -24.86 1.28 -13.81
CA ILE A 26 -23.69 0.45 -14.12
C ILE A 26 -22.97 1.00 -15.36
N GLU A 27 -23.72 1.35 -16.41
CA GLU A 27 -23.16 1.93 -17.62
C GLU A 27 -22.44 3.25 -17.34
N ALA A 28 -23.05 4.13 -16.54
CA ALA A 28 -22.47 5.44 -16.20
C ALA A 28 -21.19 5.31 -15.37
N TRP A 29 -21.13 4.34 -14.46
CA TRP A 29 -19.99 4.16 -13.59
C TRP A 29 -18.84 3.39 -14.23
N THR A 30 -19.12 2.58 -15.25
CA THR A 30 -18.11 1.73 -15.89
C THR A 30 -16.84 2.49 -16.32
N PRO A 31 -16.93 3.61 -17.09
CA PRO A 31 -15.72 4.31 -17.49
C PRO A 31 -14.99 4.97 -16.32
N LEU A 32 -15.72 5.35 -15.26
CA LEU A 32 -15.15 6.01 -14.09
C LEU A 32 -14.37 5.03 -13.22
N MET A 33 -14.75 3.77 -13.22
CA MET A 33 -14.16 2.71 -12.40
C MET A 33 -13.25 1.76 -13.19
N ALA A 34 -13.05 1.98 -14.48
CA ALA A 34 -12.32 1.04 -15.35
C ALA A 34 -10.90 0.75 -14.87
N LYS A 35 -10.20 1.75 -14.33
CA LYS A 35 -8.81 1.63 -13.87
C LYS A 35 -8.69 1.40 -12.36
N VAL A 36 -9.79 1.25 -11.67
CA VAL A 36 -9.80 1.10 -10.22
C VAL A 36 -9.77 -0.39 -9.87
N ASP A 37 -8.92 -0.77 -8.93
CA ASP A 37 -8.87 -2.13 -8.42
C ASP A 37 -10.09 -2.41 -7.54
N TYR A 38 -10.73 -3.58 -7.74
CA TYR A 38 -11.95 -3.94 -7.03
C TYR A 38 -11.77 -3.98 -5.51
N LEU A 39 -10.71 -4.61 -5.03
CA LEU A 39 -10.47 -4.72 -3.58
C LEU A 39 -10.18 -3.37 -2.96
N ASP A 40 -9.43 -2.51 -3.64
CA ASP A 40 -9.17 -1.16 -3.17
C ASP A 40 -10.45 -0.32 -3.18
N ALA A 41 -11.30 -0.50 -4.18
CA ALA A 41 -12.61 0.15 -4.23
C ALA A 41 -13.51 -0.27 -3.06
N VAL A 42 -13.54 -1.55 -2.71
CA VAL A 42 -14.28 -2.06 -1.55
C VAL A 42 -13.77 -1.40 -0.27
N ARG A 43 -12.46 -1.29 -0.10
CA ARG A 43 -11.85 -0.63 1.06
C ARG A 43 -12.22 0.85 1.13
N ALA A 44 -12.18 1.54 -0.01
CA ALA A 44 -12.55 2.95 -0.09
C ALA A 44 -14.02 3.18 0.24
N VAL A 45 -14.91 2.31 -0.24
CA VAL A 45 -16.35 2.35 0.08
C VAL A 45 -16.57 2.14 1.57
N ASN A 46 -15.94 1.15 2.16
CA ASN A 46 -16.06 0.87 3.59
C ASN A 46 -15.57 2.04 4.44
N ALA A 47 -14.44 2.62 4.08
CA ALA A 47 -13.88 3.80 4.76
C ALA A 47 -14.82 5.01 4.66
N HIS A 48 -15.39 5.24 3.47
CA HIS A 48 -16.32 6.34 3.27
C HIS A 48 -17.54 6.23 4.20
N PHE A 49 -18.18 5.07 4.24
CA PHE A 49 -19.36 4.86 5.07
C PHE A 49 -19.05 4.87 6.57
N LYS A 50 -17.82 4.56 6.95
CA LYS A 50 -17.38 4.61 8.34
C LYS A 50 -17.07 6.04 8.79
N GLU A 51 -16.55 6.87 7.90
CA GLU A 51 -15.98 8.19 8.25
C GLU A 51 -16.89 9.36 7.87
N SER A 52 -17.85 9.16 6.96
CA SER A 52 -18.62 10.25 6.37
C SER A 52 -20.10 9.89 6.24
N THR A 53 -20.95 10.91 6.38
CA THR A 53 -22.39 10.80 6.10
C THR A 53 -22.74 11.31 4.70
N ALA A 54 -21.77 11.79 3.95
CA ALA A 54 -21.99 12.28 2.60
C ALA A 54 -22.41 11.15 1.66
N TYR A 55 -23.28 11.46 0.71
CA TYR A 55 -23.73 10.52 -0.30
C TYR A 55 -22.55 10.08 -1.16
N LEU A 56 -22.32 8.77 -1.25
CA LEU A 56 -21.17 8.24 -1.96
C LEU A 56 -21.26 8.49 -3.46
N GLN A 57 -20.24 9.12 -4.00
CA GLN A 57 -20.08 9.38 -5.43
C GLN A 57 -18.85 8.63 -5.96
N PRO A 58 -18.76 8.39 -7.28
CA PRO A 58 -17.56 7.76 -7.86
C PRO A 58 -16.26 8.48 -7.49
N ALA A 59 -16.29 9.81 -7.40
CA ALA A 59 -15.13 10.61 -7.00
C ALA A 59 -14.63 10.27 -5.59
N HIS A 60 -15.53 9.91 -4.67
CA HIS A 60 -15.15 9.46 -3.33
C HIS A 60 -14.35 8.16 -3.37
N ILE A 61 -14.74 7.25 -4.26
CA ILE A 61 -14.05 5.98 -4.42
C ILE A 61 -12.66 6.19 -5.01
N THR A 62 -12.55 6.98 -6.08
CA THR A 62 -11.25 7.25 -6.72
C THR A 62 -10.30 7.98 -5.77
N ALA A 63 -10.80 8.95 -5.02
CA ALA A 63 -10.01 9.64 -4.02
C ALA A 63 -9.57 8.72 -2.88
N GLY A 64 -10.47 7.85 -2.44
CA GLY A 64 -10.18 6.85 -1.39
C GLY A 64 -9.12 5.85 -1.83
N VAL A 65 -9.22 5.36 -3.06
CA VAL A 65 -8.24 4.43 -3.64
C VAL A 65 -6.87 5.11 -3.77
N ALA A 66 -6.84 6.36 -4.23
CA ALA A 66 -5.60 7.13 -4.31
C ALA A 66 -4.93 7.28 -2.92
N ARG A 67 -5.74 7.48 -1.89
CA ARG A 67 -5.26 7.55 -0.50
C ARG A 67 -4.66 6.22 -0.05
N ILE A 68 -5.33 5.11 -0.34
CA ILE A 68 -4.86 3.76 -0.02
C ILE A 68 -3.52 3.48 -0.71
N GLU A 69 -3.39 3.84 -1.98
CA GLU A 69 -2.15 3.67 -2.73
C GLU A 69 -1.01 4.48 -2.13
N ARG A 70 -1.27 5.73 -1.73
CA ARG A 70 -0.27 6.58 -1.08
C ARG A 70 0.16 6.03 0.27
N GLU A 71 -0.76 5.52 1.07
CA GLU A 71 -0.45 4.89 2.35
C GLU A 71 0.38 3.62 2.17
N ARG A 72 0.07 2.83 1.14
CA ARG A 72 0.82 1.62 0.78
C ARG A 72 2.26 1.99 0.39
N GLU A 73 2.44 3.01 -0.43
CA GLU A 73 3.77 3.50 -0.82
C GLU A 73 4.56 4.02 0.39
N ARG A 74 3.92 4.75 1.29
CA ARG A 74 4.54 5.23 2.53
C ARG A 74 4.98 4.08 3.41
N GLU A 75 4.15 3.06 3.54
CA GLU A 75 4.46 1.88 4.34
C GLU A 75 5.64 1.10 3.74
N GLU A 76 5.65 0.90 2.43
CA GLU A 76 6.78 0.28 1.73
C GLU A 76 8.07 1.07 1.90
N SER A 77 8.00 2.40 1.78
CA SER A 77 9.14 3.28 2.00
C SER A 77 9.65 3.21 3.42
N ARG A 78 8.73 3.17 4.39
CA ARG A 78 9.05 3.05 5.82
C ARG A 78 9.73 1.71 6.10
N GLN A 79 9.21 0.63 5.58
CA GLN A 79 9.81 -0.69 5.73
C GLN A 79 11.18 -0.77 5.11
N ARG A 80 11.39 -0.15 3.95
CA ARG A 80 12.71 -0.05 3.32
C ARG A 80 13.70 0.74 4.18
N ALA A 81 13.24 1.83 4.79
CA ALA A 81 14.07 2.65 5.67
C ALA A 81 14.38 1.96 7.00
N MET A 82 13.47 1.12 7.48
CA MET A 82 13.61 0.38 8.74
C MET A 82 14.29 -0.98 8.59
N ARG A 83 14.50 -1.44 7.37
CA ARG A 83 15.30 -2.64 7.18
C ARG A 83 16.64 -2.44 7.88
N PRO A 84 17.02 -3.34 8.79
CA PRO A 84 18.36 -3.28 9.34
C PRO A 84 19.28 -3.21 8.15
N ILE A 85 20.15 -2.20 8.16
CA ILE A 85 21.15 -2.04 7.14
C ILE A 85 21.95 -3.35 7.17
N GLU A 86 21.55 -4.29 6.33
CA GLU A 86 22.47 -5.36 6.00
C GLU A 86 23.73 -4.68 5.51
N PRO A 87 24.89 -4.99 6.09
CA PRO A 87 26.11 -4.41 5.58
C PRO A 87 26.08 -4.62 4.09
N ARG A 88 25.97 -3.53 3.37
CA ARG A 88 25.97 -3.57 1.92
C ARG A 88 27.17 -4.39 1.52
N ARG A 89 26.93 -5.53 0.92
CA ARG A 89 27.99 -6.46 0.53
C ARG A 89 29.07 -5.80 -0.29
N ASN A 90 28.78 -4.63 -0.86
CA ASN A 90 29.69 -3.87 -1.73
C ASN A 90 30.52 -2.83 -0.98
N THR A 91 30.23 -2.51 0.27
CA THR A 91 30.92 -1.46 1.03
C THR A 91 31.68 -1.97 2.22
N PHE A 92 31.42 -3.21 2.64
CA PHE A 92 32.19 -3.84 3.70
C PHE A 92 32.95 -5.05 3.13
N PRO A 93 34.22 -5.20 3.51
CA PRO A 93 34.89 -6.48 3.28
C PRO A 93 34.07 -7.59 3.90
N GLY A 94 34.12 -8.77 3.35
CA GLY A 94 33.43 -9.93 3.90
C GLY A 94 33.71 -10.07 5.40
N ARG A 95 32.80 -10.72 6.11
CA ARG A 95 32.87 -10.90 7.55
C ARG A 95 34.25 -11.43 8.03
N GLU A 96 34.85 -12.28 7.23
CA GLU A 96 36.17 -12.83 7.52
C GLU A 96 37.27 -11.77 7.49
N VAL A 97 37.22 -10.90 6.51
CA VAL A 97 38.16 -9.78 6.38
C VAL A 97 37.99 -8.78 7.52
N TRP A 98 36.72 -8.47 7.86
CA TRP A 98 36.43 -7.61 8.98
C TRP A 98 36.96 -8.18 10.30
N ASN A 99 36.72 -9.47 10.56
CA ASN A 99 37.21 -10.13 11.76
C ASN A 99 38.73 -10.15 11.82
N ALA A 100 39.38 -10.36 10.67
CA ALA A 100 40.85 -10.32 10.58
C ALA A 100 41.38 -8.93 10.89
N MET A 101 40.74 -7.87 10.38
CA MET A 101 41.10 -6.48 10.66
C MET A 101 40.94 -6.13 12.13
N VAL A 102 39.83 -6.54 12.74
CA VAL A 102 39.58 -6.32 14.17
C VAL A 102 40.58 -7.09 15.02
N ALA A 103 40.84 -8.34 14.70
CA ALA A 103 41.81 -9.17 15.42
C ALA A 103 43.23 -8.56 15.34
N GLN A 104 43.62 -8.07 14.17
CA GLN A 104 44.91 -7.40 13.99
C GLN A 104 45.00 -6.10 14.80
N ALA A 105 43.95 -5.30 14.83
CA ALA A 105 43.92 -4.08 15.62
C ALA A 105 44.02 -4.38 17.13
N ILE A 106 43.35 -5.41 17.61
CA ILE A 106 43.42 -5.88 19.01
C ILE A 106 44.84 -6.36 19.32
N GLU A 107 45.43 -7.12 18.45
CA GLU A 107 46.79 -7.64 18.59
C GLU A 107 47.84 -6.52 18.68
N GLU A 108 47.72 -5.50 17.84
CA GLU A 108 48.59 -4.32 17.85
C GLU A 108 48.46 -3.52 19.15
N HIS A 109 47.25 -3.40 19.71
CA HIS A 109 47.02 -2.70 20.98
C HIS A 109 47.39 -3.56 22.20
N ALA A 110 47.37 -4.85 22.06
CA ALA A 110 47.69 -5.79 23.16
C ALA A 110 49.20 -6.10 23.31
N LYS A 111 49.99 -5.78 22.30
CA LYS A 111 51.43 -5.99 22.40
C LYS A 111 52.05 -5.06 23.44
N PRO A 112 52.72 -5.60 24.47
CA PRO A 112 53.51 -4.78 25.36
C PRO A 112 54.67 -4.12 24.58
N ARG A 113 54.80 -2.85 24.73
CA ARG A 113 55.92 -2.11 24.16
C ARG A 113 57.19 -2.38 24.92
#